data_69c5dc7b15cc698da5cfd6392c7848aa
#
_entry.id   69c5dc7b15cc698da5cfd6392c7848aa
#
_cell.length_a   1.000
_cell.length_b   1.000
_cell.length_c   1.000
_cell.angle_alpha   90.00
_cell.angle_beta   90.00
_cell.angle_gamma   90.00
#
_symmetry.space_group_name_H-M   'P 1'
#
loop_
_entity.id
_entity.type
_entity.pdbx_description
1 polymer ?
#
loop_
_entity_poly.entity_id
_entity_poly.type
_entity_poly.pdbx_seq_one_letter_code
_entity_poly.pdbx_strand_id
1 'polypeptide(L)'
;MHYKGVKGKEQLDLLIVVEQMLTGFDSKWINTLYVDKLMEYEKIIQAFSRTNRLFGPDKPFGTIRYYRKPYTMKENIKKAVSLYSGDRPLGLFVSKLPENIANINAKFEEISKIFKKYQFH
;
A
#
# COMPACT_ATOMS: atom_id res chain seq x y z
N MET A 1 20.31 12.66 -8.66
CA MET A 1 19.79 13.98 -9.10
C MET A 1 19.05 14.62 -7.93
N HIS A 2 19.66 15.60 -7.29
CA HIS A 2 19.03 16.31 -6.17
C HIS A 2 18.14 17.40 -6.78
N TYR A 3 16.83 17.23 -6.73
CA TYR A 3 15.91 18.32 -6.98
C TYR A 3 15.94 19.24 -5.74
N LYS A 4 16.79 20.24 -5.75
CA LYS A 4 16.67 21.38 -4.84
C LYS A 4 15.41 22.11 -5.25
N GLY A 5 14.42 22.18 -4.36
CA GLY A 5 13.20 22.92 -4.57
C GLY A 5 13.51 24.34 -5.04
N VAL A 6 13.04 24.68 -6.22
CA VAL A 6 13.07 26.05 -6.73
C VAL A 6 12.26 26.89 -5.74
N LYS A 7 12.84 27.98 -5.25
CA LYS A 7 12.14 29.02 -4.49
C LYS A 7 11.15 29.72 -5.43
N GLY A 8 9.95 29.16 -5.52
CA GLY A 8 8.86 29.67 -6.31
C GLY A 8 7.73 28.67 -6.27
N LYS A 9 6.50 29.09 -6.33
CA LYS A 9 5.26 28.34 -6.16
C LYS A 9 4.99 27.22 -7.21
N GLU A 10 6.01 26.66 -7.83
CA GLU A 10 5.87 25.57 -8.80
C GLU A 10 5.95 24.25 -8.06
N GLN A 11 4.82 23.62 -7.89
CA GLN A 11 4.70 22.25 -7.42
C GLN A 11 4.66 21.31 -8.62
N LEU A 12 5.38 20.19 -8.53
CA LEU A 12 5.32 19.14 -9.53
C LEU A 12 4.15 18.22 -9.19
N ASP A 13 3.07 18.29 -9.95
CA ASP A 13 1.86 17.52 -9.72
C ASP A 13 1.94 16.11 -10.32
N LEU A 14 2.69 15.94 -11.42
CA LEU A 14 2.84 14.69 -12.13
C LEU A 14 4.27 14.47 -12.60
N LEU A 15 4.79 13.28 -12.34
CA LEU A 15 6.08 12.82 -12.84
C LEU A 15 5.91 11.53 -13.66
N ILE A 16 6.28 11.58 -14.93
CA ILE A 16 6.25 10.42 -15.82
C ILE A 16 7.66 9.87 -15.95
N VAL A 17 7.82 8.58 -15.70
CA VAL A 17 9.12 7.91 -15.76
C VAL A 17 9.03 6.56 -16.49
N VAL A 18 10.11 6.17 -17.14
CA VAL A 18 10.26 4.87 -17.77
C VAL A 18 11.38 4.11 -17.07
N GLU A 19 11.02 3.09 -16.28
CA GLU A 19 11.92 2.21 -15.50
C GLU A 19 12.91 2.88 -14.53
N GLN A 20 13.21 4.13 -14.74
CA GLN A 20 14.06 4.91 -13.84
C GLN A 20 13.28 5.31 -12.58
N MET A 21 14.00 5.64 -11.51
CA MET A 21 13.42 6.10 -10.24
C MET A 21 12.59 5.05 -9.44
N LEU A 22 12.48 3.82 -9.88
CA LEU A 22 11.98 2.74 -9.02
C LEU A 22 12.98 2.42 -7.91
N THR A 23 14.26 2.65 -8.18
CA THR A 23 15.35 2.55 -7.20
C THR A 23 15.90 3.94 -6.89
N GLY A 24 16.20 4.21 -5.65
CA GLY A 24 16.89 5.44 -5.22
C GLY A 24 16.06 6.72 -5.15
N PHE A 25 14.82 6.75 -5.67
CA PHE A 25 13.94 7.91 -5.50
C PHE A 25 13.08 7.75 -4.25
N ASP A 26 13.13 8.73 -3.37
CA ASP A 26 12.35 8.76 -2.15
C ASP A 26 11.68 10.13 -1.99
N SER A 27 10.36 10.13 -1.85
CA SER A 27 9.59 11.34 -1.57
C SER A 27 8.35 11.01 -0.74
N LYS A 28 8.22 11.70 0.37
CA LYS A 28 7.02 11.60 1.22
C LYS A 28 5.75 12.13 0.55
N TRP A 29 5.90 12.94 -0.48
CA TRP A 29 4.80 13.61 -1.19
C TRP A 29 4.14 12.72 -2.26
N ILE A 30 4.78 11.65 -2.71
CA ILE A 30 4.18 10.75 -3.68
C ILE A 30 2.99 10.03 -3.03
N ASN A 31 1.79 10.37 -3.48
CA ASN A 31 0.55 9.80 -2.99
C ASN A 31 0.08 8.64 -3.88
N THR A 32 0.11 8.81 -5.19
CA THR A 32 -0.43 7.83 -6.14
C THR A 32 0.62 7.41 -7.14
N LEU A 33 0.74 6.10 -7.35
CA LEU A 33 1.55 5.50 -8.40
C LEU A 33 0.63 4.89 -9.47
N TYR A 34 0.79 5.35 -10.71
CA TYR A 34 0.13 4.79 -11.88
C TYR A 34 1.10 3.87 -12.61
N VAL A 35 0.74 2.60 -12.73
CA VAL A 35 1.58 1.58 -13.36
C VAL A 35 0.95 1.12 -14.67
N ASP A 36 1.59 1.43 -15.79
CA ASP A 36 1.22 0.93 -17.12
C ASP A 36 2.22 -0.11 -17.64
N LYS A 37 2.72 -0.93 -16.76
CA LYS A 37 3.65 -2.02 -17.06
C LYS A 37 3.31 -3.25 -16.24
N LEU A 38 3.43 -4.43 -16.85
CA LEU A 38 3.38 -5.67 -16.11
C LEU A 38 4.68 -5.82 -15.30
N MET A 39 4.55 -6.00 -14.00
CA MET A 39 5.68 -6.18 -13.08
C MET A 39 5.55 -7.49 -12.32
N GLU A 40 6.69 -7.96 -11.83
CA GLU A 40 6.79 -9.22 -11.09
C GLU A 40 7.70 -9.06 -9.87
N TYR A 41 7.45 -9.86 -8.85
CA TYR A 41 8.27 -10.03 -7.66
C TYR A 41 8.86 -8.73 -7.08
N GLU A 42 10.18 -8.63 -7.08
CA GLU A 42 10.92 -7.51 -6.47
C GLU A 42 10.52 -6.14 -7.03
N LYS A 43 10.27 -6.05 -8.35
CA LYS A 43 9.86 -4.79 -8.99
C LYS A 43 8.54 -4.27 -8.44
N ILE A 44 7.62 -5.15 -8.07
CA ILE A 44 6.35 -4.78 -7.42
C ILE A 44 6.63 -4.17 -6.06
N ILE A 45 7.44 -4.83 -5.24
CA ILE A 45 7.76 -4.35 -3.89
C ILE A 45 8.52 -3.03 -3.94
N GLN A 46 9.48 -2.89 -4.83
CA GLN A 46 10.22 -1.64 -5.04
C GLN A 46 9.30 -0.49 -5.47
N ALA A 47 8.41 -0.73 -6.44
CA ALA A 47 7.46 0.28 -6.90
C ALA A 47 6.48 0.69 -5.80
N PHE A 48 5.94 -0.29 -5.07
CA PHE A 48 4.97 -0.04 -4.01
C PHE A 48 5.58 0.72 -2.82
N SER A 49 6.83 0.46 -2.50
CA SER A 49 7.54 1.17 -1.43
C SER A 49 7.64 2.69 -1.69
N ARG A 50 7.52 3.13 -2.96
CA ARG A 50 7.58 4.56 -3.31
C ARG A 50 6.38 5.36 -2.79
N THR A 51 5.23 4.75 -2.69
CA THR A 51 4.01 5.39 -2.18
C THR A 51 3.72 5.09 -0.71
N ASN A 52 4.41 4.12 -0.13
CA ASN A 52 4.14 3.62 1.21
C ASN A 52 4.70 4.50 2.34
N ARG A 53 5.31 5.64 2.04
CA ARG A 53 5.77 6.57 3.06
C ARG A 53 4.61 7.39 3.60
N LEU A 54 4.22 7.10 4.82
CA LEU A 54 3.16 7.83 5.52
C LEU A 54 3.58 9.25 5.84
N PHE A 55 2.64 10.18 5.83
CA PHE A 55 2.88 11.58 6.16
C PHE A 55 1.70 12.14 6.97
N GLY A 56 1.54 11.65 8.20
CA GLY A 56 0.50 12.09 9.11
C GLY A 56 -0.93 11.88 8.59
N PRO A 57 -1.88 12.67 9.09
CA PRO A 57 -3.29 12.57 8.67
C PRO A 57 -3.51 12.90 7.19
N ASP A 58 -2.65 13.75 6.60
CA ASP A 58 -2.77 14.18 5.20
C ASP A 58 -2.45 13.07 4.20
N LYS A 59 -1.65 12.09 4.62
CA LYS A 59 -1.30 10.92 3.81
C LYS A 59 -1.24 9.66 4.67
N PRO A 60 -2.39 9.09 5.05
CA PRO A 60 -2.44 7.88 5.86
C PRO A 60 -2.04 6.61 5.11
N PHE A 61 -2.11 6.61 3.77
CA PHE A 61 -1.71 5.50 2.90
C PHE A 61 -1.33 5.98 1.51
N GLY A 62 -0.64 5.12 0.75
CA GLY A 62 -0.38 5.33 -0.67
C GLY A 62 -1.40 4.61 -1.55
N THR A 63 -1.64 5.13 -2.74
CA THR A 63 -2.53 4.53 -3.73
C THR A 63 -1.74 4.00 -4.92
N ILE A 64 -2.06 2.78 -5.36
CA ILE A 64 -1.44 2.19 -6.54
C ILE A 64 -2.53 1.78 -7.51
N ARG A 65 -2.41 2.24 -8.75
CA ARG A 65 -3.33 1.94 -9.85
C ARG A 65 -2.56 1.28 -10.98
N TYR A 66 -3.04 0.15 -11.46
CA TYR A 66 -2.43 -0.58 -12.56
C TYR A 66 -3.46 -0.87 -13.65
N TYR A 67 -3.04 -0.71 -14.90
CA TYR A 67 -3.94 -0.76 -16.05
C TYR A 67 -3.64 -1.93 -16.97
N ARG A 68 -2.37 -2.26 -17.16
CA ARG A 68 -1.97 -3.31 -18.09
C ARG A 68 -2.18 -4.69 -17.51
N LYS A 69 -2.99 -5.52 -18.19
CA LYS A 69 -3.32 -6.90 -17.81
C LYS A 69 -3.70 -7.02 -16.31
N PRO A 70 -4.79 -6.39 -15.88
CA PRO A 70 -5.10 -6.22 -14.45
C PRO A 70 -5.23 -7.55 -13.69
N TYR A 71 -5.75 -8.59 -14.31
CA TYR A 71 -5.85 -9.92 -13.68
C TYR A 71 -4.48 -10.54 -13.43
N THR A 72 -3.60 -10.54 -14.44
CA THR A 72 -2.22 -11.03 -14.30
C THR A 72 -1.46 -10.22 -13.28
N MET A 73 -1.60 -8.90 -13.30
CA MET A 73 -0.94 -8.02 -12.34
C MET A 73 -1.42 -8.29 -10.91
N LYS A 74 -2.71 -8.53 -10.72
CA LYS A 74 -3.26 -8.91 -9.41
C LYS A 74 -2.64 -10.20 -8.87
N GLU A 75 -2.48 -11.21 -9.71
CA GLU A 75 -1.84 -12.47 -9.30
C GLU A 75 -0.34 -12.28 -9.02
N ASN A 76 0.35 -11.48 -9.81
CA ASN A 76 1.76 -11.15 -9.56
C ASN A 76 1.94 -10.39 -8.23
N ILE A 77 1.02 -9.48 -7.90
CA ILE A 77 1.02 -8.77 -6.62
C ILE A 77 0.84 -9.76 -5.47
N LYS A 78 -0.13 -10.67 -5.55
CA LYS A 78 -0.35 -11.69 -4.52
C LYS A 78 0.91 -12.52 -4.29
N LYS A 79 1.53 -13.02 -5.37
CA LYS A 79 2.76 -13.81 -5.30
C LYS A 79 3.92 -13.03 -4.68
N ALA A 80 4.11 -11.77 -5.09
CA ALA A 80 5.15 -10.92 -4.53
C ALA A 80 4.94 -10.69 -3.03
N VAL A 81 3.72 -10.38 -2.63
CA VAL A 81 3.35 -10.14 -1.23
C VAL A 81 3.56 -11.39 -0.38
N SER A 82 3.08 -12.55 -0.84
CA SER A 82 3.28 -13.83 -0.14
C SER A 82 4.77 -14.12 0.07
N LEU A 83 5.57 -13.97 -0.98
CA LEU A 83 7.01 -14.20 -0.92
C LEU A 83 7.74 -13.28 0.09
N TYR A 84 7.41 -11.97 0.11
CA TYR A 84 8.12 -10.99 0.94
C TYR A 84 7.54 -10.83 2.33
N SER A 85 6.31 -11.27 2.58
CA SER A 85 5.67 -11.24 3.90
C SER A 85 5.79 -12.56 4.69
N GLY A 86 6.41 -13.58 4.11
CA GLY A 86 6.48 -14.91 4.71
C GLY A 86 5.07 -15.48 4.94
N ASP A 87 4.18 -15.37 3.95
CA ASP A 87 2.77 -15.76 3.99
C ASP A 87 1.91 -15.03 5.05
N ARG A 88 2.39 -13.89 5.53
CA ARG A 88 1.65 -13.00 6.43
C ARG A 88 1.26 -11.70 5.71
N PRO A 89 0.28 -11.70 4.81
CA PRO A 89 -0.11 -10.52 4.05
C PRO A 89 -0.82 -9.44 4.91
N LEU A 90 -1.13 -9.76 6.15
CA LEU A 90 -1.79 -8.86 7.08
C LEU A 90 -0.91 -7.63 7.37
N GLY A 91 -1.39 -6.46 6.96
CA GLY A 91 -0.74 -5.17 7.22
C GLY A 91 -0.03 -4.54 6.02
N LEU A 92 0.14 -5.24 4.89
CA LEU A 92 0.73 -4.66 3.67
C LEU A 92 -0.28 -3.85 2.84
N PHE A 93 -1.55 -4.21 2.92
CA PHE A 93 -2.63 -3.49 2.24
C PHE A 93 -3.68 -3.02 3.22
N VAL A 94 -4.17 -1.82 3.01
CA VAL A 94 -5.33 -1.29 3.74
C VAL A 94 -6.57 -1.96 3.17
N SER A 95 -7.28 -2.73 3.99
CA SER A 95 -8.56 -3.32 3.62
C SER A 95 -9.62 -2.23 3.44
N LYS A 96 -10.59 -2.50 2.59
CA LYS A 96 -11.72 -1.58 2.41
C LYS A 96 -12.53 -1.46 3.69
N LEU A 97 -13.12 -0.29 3.93
CA LEU A 97 -13.89 -0.02 5.14
C LEU A 97 -14.93 -1.10 5.49
N PRO A 98 -15.72 -1.65 4.55
CA PRO A 98 -16.68 -2.72 4.86
C PRO A 98 -16.02 -4.00 5.39
N GLU A 99 -14.87 -4.37 4.82
CA GLU A 99 -14.10 -5.55 5.28
C GLU A 99 -13.52 -5.33 6.67
N ASN A 100 -13.02 -4.13 6.95
CA ASN A 100 -12.51 -3.78 8.28
C ASN A 100 -13.61 -3.81 9.33
N ILE A 101 -14.79 -3.28 9.04
CA ILE A 101 -15.94 -3.31 9.94
C ILE A 101 -16.38 -4.76 10.21
N ALA A 102 -16.46 -5.61 9.19
CA ALA A 102 -16.79 -7.01 9.35
C ALA A 102 -15.80 -7.74 10.25
N ASN A 103 -14.50 -7.50 10.04
CA ASN A 103 -13.45 -8.10 10.87
C ASN A 103 -13.50 -7.62 12.32
N ILE A 104 -13.75 -6.33 12.56
CA ILE A 104 -13.91 -5.76 13.90
C ILE A 104 -15.11 -6.41 14.61
N ASN A 105 -16.25 -6.50 13.94
CA ASN A 105 -17.45 -7.10 14.51
C ASN A 105 -17.24 -8.58 14.85
N ALA A 106 -16.60 -9.35 13.97
CA ALA A 106 -16.28 -10.75 14.22
C ALA A 106 -15.38 -10.93 15.44
N LYS A 107 -14.33 -10.09 15.56
CA LYS A 107 -13.44 -10.12 16.73
C LYS A 107 -14.13 -9.66 18.01
N PHE A 108 -15.01 -8.70 17.94
CA PHE A 108 -15.81 -8.26 19.07
C PHE A 108 -16.74 -9.38 19.59
N GLU A 109 -17.36 -10.14 18.70
CA GLU A 109 -18.17 -11.29 19.08
C GLU A 109 -17.35 -12.40 19.73
N GLU A 110 -16.14 -12.70 19.21
CA GLU A 110 -15.24 -13.66 19.83
C GLU A 110 -14.88 -13.25 21.26
N ILE A 111 -14.49 -12.00 21.45
CA ILE A 111 -14.16 -11.44 22.76
C ILE A 111 -15.38 -11.49 23.69
N SER A 112 -16.56 -11.09 23.21
CA SER A 112 -17.78 -11.10 24.00
C SER A 112 -18.16 -12.51 24.50
N LYS A 113 -17.93 -13.53 23.67
CA LYS A 113 -18.13 -14.95 24.07
C LYS A 113 -17.19 -15.35 25.20
N ILE A 114 -15.93 -14.90 25.14
CA ILE A 114 -14.95 -15.17 26.20
C ILE A 114 -15.37 -14.50 27.50
N PHE A 115 -15.74 -13.22 27.47
CA PHE A 115 -16.20 -12.52 28.67
C PHE A 115 -17.46 -13.14 29.28
N LYS A 116 -18.45 -13.53 28.46
CA LYS A 116 -19.64 -14.24 28.97
C LYS A 116 -19.31 -15.59 29.62
N LYS A 117 -18.30 -16.29 29.13
CA LYS A 117 -17.86 -17.58 29.69
C LYS A 117 -17.16 -17.41 31.05
N TYR A 118 -16.53 -16.27 31.28
CA TYR A 118 -15.78 -15.97 32.51
C TYR A 118 -16.46 -14.92 33.40
N GLN A 119 -17.75 -14.60 33.19
CA GLN A 119 -18.51 -13.86 34.17
C GLN A 119 -18.68 -14.75 35.40
N PHE A 120 -17.77 -14.57 36.35
CA PHE A 120 -17.94 -15.09 37.72
C PHE A 120 -19.11 -14.36 38.37
N HIS A 121 -20.00 -15.13 38.96
CA HIS A 121 -21.03 -14.64 39.85
C HIS A 121 -20.42 -13.98 41.11
#